data_3583c3f4eb8bc39020243f00cb7628ea
#
_entry.id   3583c3f4eb8bc39020243f00cb7628ea
#
_cell.length_a   1.000
_cell.length_b   1.000
_cell.length_c   1.000
_cell.angle_alpha   90.00
_cell.angle_beta   90.00
_cell.angle_gamma   90.00
#
_symmetry.space_group_name_H-M   'P 1'
#
loop_
_entity.id
_entity.type
_entity.pdbx_description
1 polymer ?
#
loop_
_entity_poly.entity_id
_entity_poly.type
_entity_poly.pdbx_seq_one_letter_code
_entity_poly.pdbx_strand_id
1 'polypeptide(L)'
;HMPSTQYPEKHNLIVEAMRRVDPTIAVIASGATPEESSWCYIENRQFNTFEGRRKEDLPLPFAFGSREDWTGALLKTSAGHIDYLGEHFYGYPNLVIDLAAERFVESDEPLALKARRLANRVQFKFEAWDEYLKRMPYLKDRSIKFAFDEWSPRHRSVTGDRASASHPMLNALTNALVYHEFFRHSDMVGLAVATGGMGGVST
;
A
#
# COMPACT_ATOMS: atom_id res chain seq x y z
N HIS A 1 -5.75 -12.14 15.04
CA HIS A 1 -4.63 -11.64 14.27
C HIS A 1 -3.48 -12.64 14.31
N MET A 2 -2.86 -12.91 13.17
CA MET A 2 -1.70 -13.80 13.07
C MET A 2 -0.43 -12.93 13.25
N PRO A 3 0.50 -13.32 14.13
CA PRO A 3 1.76 -12.61 14.28
C PRO A 3 2.59 -12.62 12.98
N SER A 4 3.37 -11.57 12.75
CA SER A 4 4.27 -11.44 11.59
C SER A 4 5.28 -12.60 11.47
N THR A 5 5.60 -13.25 12.58
CA THR A 5 6.49 -14.41 12.61
C THR A 5 5.82 -15.72 12.20
N GLN A 6 4.50 -15.85 12.38
CA GLN A 6 3.76 -17.08 12.06
C GLN A 6 3.22 -17.08 10.62
N TYR A 7 2.94 -15.91 10.05
CA TYR A 7 2.42 -15.81 8.70
C TYR A 7 3.38 -16.41 7.66
N PRO A 8 4.67 -16.05 7.65
CA PRO A 8 5.63 -16.60 6.69
C PRO A 8 5.74 -18.12 6.75
N GLU A 9 5.80 -18.70 7.94
CA GLU A 9 5.89 -20.16 8.12
C GLU A 9 4.65 -20.87 7.54
N LYS A 10 3.48 -20.36 7.87
CA LYS A 10 2.22 -20.89 7.37
C LYS A 10 2.08 -20.73 5.85
N HIS A 11 2.50 -19.58 5.33
CA HIS A 11 2.53 -19.29 3.91
C HIS A 11 3.39 -20.34 3.18
N ASN A 12 4.61 -20.57 3.64
CA ASN A 12 5.52 -21.53 3.02
C ASN A 12 4.93 -22.94 2.98
N LEU A 13 4.39 -23.44 4.11
CA LEU A 13 3.76 -24.75 4.17
C LEU A 13 2.59 -24.91 3.17
N ILE A 14 1.76 -23.87 3.06
CA ILE A 14 0.61 -23.89 2.15
C ILE A 14 1.11 -23.86 0.70
N VAL A 15 2.05 -22.96 0.35
CA VAL A 15 2.60 -22.84 -1.00
C VAL A 15 3.30 -24.12 -1.44
N GLU A 16 4.09 -24.73 -0.58
CA GLU A 16 4.72 -26.03 -0.85
C GLU A 16 3.68 -27.13 -1.11
N ALA A 17 2.60 -27.15 -0.33
CA ALA A 17 1.53 -28.12 -0.55
C ALA A 17 0.80 -27.88 -1.88
N MET A 18 0.51 -26.63 -2.21
CA MET A 18 -0.12 -26.27 -3.47
C MET A 18 0.78 -26.58 -4.68
N ARG A 19 2.07 -26.23 -4.63
CA ARG A 19 3.03 -26.47 -5.72
C ARG A 19 3.36 -27.96 -5.92
N ARG A 20 3.12 -28.81 -4.94
CA ARG A 20 3.17 -30.29 -5.14
C ARG A 20 2.03 -30.78 -6.02
N VAL A 21 0.90 -30.10 -6.04
CA VAL A 21 -0.24 -30.43 -6.89
C VAL A 21 -0.11 -29.77 -8.26
N ASP A 22 0.21 -28.49 -8.26
CA ASP A 22 0.45 -27.72 -9.49
C ASP A 22 1.69 -26.81 -9.32
N PRO A 23 2.84 -27.20 -9.88
CA PRO A 23 4.07 -26.40 -9.76
C PRO A 23 4.05 -25.09 -10.56
N THR A 24 3.04 -24.87 -11.40
CA THR A 24 2.94 -23.68 -12.27
C THR A 24 2.18 -22.52 -11.67
N ILE A 25 1.57 -22.70 -10.48
CA ILE A 25 0.81 -21.65 -9.84
C ILE A 25 1.67 -20.44 -9.50
N ALA A 26 1.15 -19.27 -9.80
CA ALA A 26 1.68 -18.01 -9.31
C ALA A 26 1.05 -17.67 -7.95
N VAL A 27 1.88 -17.22 -7.03
CA VAL A 27 1.49 -17.00 -5.64
C VAL A 27 1.60 -15.53 -5.28
N ILE A 28 0.50 -14.95 -4.81
CA ILE A 28 0.47 -13.62 -4.21
C ILE A 28 0.57 -13.80 -2.69
N ALA A 29 1.59 -13.23 -2.08
CA ALA A 29 1.71 -13.16 -0.62
C ALA A 29 1.21 -11.79 -0.12
N SER A 30 0.46 -11.79 0.99
CA SER A 30 -0.03 -10.55 1.57
C SER A 30 1.11 -9.71 2.14
N GLY A 31 1.37 -8.57 1.54
CA GLY A 31 2.34 -7.58 1.95
C GLY A 31 1.74 -6.48 2.82
N ALA A 32 2.60 -5.71 3.42
CA ALA A 32 2.35 -4.44 4.07
C ALA A 32 3.63 -3.62 3.98
N THR A 33 4.03 -3.32 2.74
CA THR A 33 5.25 -2.58 2.46
C THR A 33 5.14 -1.19 3.08
N PRO A 34 6.17 -0.74 3.82
CA PRO A 34 6.18 0.58 4.43
C PRO A 34 5.90 1.68 3.42
N GLU A 35 5.10 2.61 3.83
CA GLU A 35 4.75 3.83 3.10
C GLU A 35 4.62 4.97 4.10
N GLU A 36 4.43 6.17 3.61
CA GLU A 36 4.30 7.34 4.48
C GLU A 36 3.21 7.19 5.54
N SER A 37 2.13 6.49 5.24
CA SER A 37 1.04 6.24 6.18
C SER A 37 1.24 5.03 7.10
N SER A 38 2.34 4.28 6.96
CA SER A 38 2.58 3.06 7.76
C SER A 38 2.68 3.32 9.26
N TRP A 39 3.13 4.50 9.64
CA TRP A 39 3.22 4.91 11.04
C TRP A 39 1.84 5.11 11.68
N CYS A 40 0.75 5.16 10.93
CA CYS A 40 -0.60 5.19 11.50
C CYS A 40 -0.94 3.92 12.32
N TYR A 41 -0.18 2.87 12.19
CA TYR A 41 -0.25 1.72 13.09
C TYR A 41 0.35 1.98 14.48
N ILE A 42 1.10 3.06 14.65
CA ILE A 42 1.47 3.53 15.97
C ILE A 42 0.17 3.86 16.70
N GLU A 43 -0.01 3.34 17.89
CA GLU A 43 -1.15 3.63 18.77
C GLU A 43 -2.52 3.13 18.31
N ASN A 44 -2.59 2.11 17.44
CA ASN A 44 -3.85 1.58 16.90
C ASN A 44 -4.73 2.61 16.17
N ARG A 45 -4.17 3.69 15.67
CA ARG A 45 -4.89 4.73 14.94
C ARG A 45 -4.85 4.43 13.45
N GLN A 46 -6.00 4.29 12.83
CA GLN A 46 -6.13 4.13 11.38
C GLN A 46 -6.18 5.48 10.68
N PHE A 47 -5.09 6.21 10.69
CA PHE A 47 -5.01 7.49 10.00
C PHE A 47 -4.21 7.36 8.71
N ASN A 48 -4.82 7.56 7.60
CA ASN A 48 -4.16 7.76 6.30
C ASN A 48 -3.66 9.20 6.17
N THR A 49 -2.67 9.61 6.95
CA THR A 49 -2.66 10.98 7.40
C THR A 49 -1.53 11.85 6.94
N PHE A 50 -0.48 11.29 6.45
CA PHE A 50 0.65 12.12 6.06
C PHE A 50 0.78 12.23 4.55
N GLU A 51 -0.34 12.11 3.93
CA GLU A 51 -0.50 12.38 2.52
C GLU A 51 -0.03 13.81 2.25
N GLY A 52 1.09 13.91 1.55
CA GLY A 52 1.72 15.18 1.21
C GLY A 52 2.97 15.57 2.01
N ARG A 53 3.32 14.85 3.08
CA ARG A 53 4.62 14.98 3.72
C ARG A 53 5.66 14.14 2.98
N ARG A 54 6.90 14.57 3.02
CA ARG A 54 7.99 13.78 2.48
C ARG A 54 8.32 12.63 3.43
N LYS A 55 8.81 11.54 2.87
CA LYS A 55 9.28 10.38 3.63
C LYS A 55 10.33 10.76 4.70
N GLU A 56 11.18 11.73 4.38
CA GLU A 56 12.22 12.21 5.28
C GLU A 56 11.69 12.93 6.52
N ASP A 57 10.46 13.46 6.42
CA ASP A 57 9.83 14.22 7.51
C ASP A 57 9.18 13.31 8.57
N LEU A 58 9.13 12.00 8.30
CA LEU A 58 8.44 11.03 9.14
C LEU A 58 9.31 9.78 9.36
N PRO A 59 9.80 9.56 10.55
CA PRO A 59 10.46 8.31 10.86
C PRO A 59 9.45 7.15 10.72
N LEU A 60 9.89 6.05 10.11
CA LEU A 60 9.11 4.83 10.18
C LEU A 60 8.97 4.39 11.65
N PRO A 61 7.80 3.86 12.04
CA PRO A 61 7.55 3.43 13.41
C PRO A 61 8.42 2.24 13.83
N PHE A 62 9.06 1.60 12.88
CA PHE A 62 9.88 0.41 13.08
C PHE A 62 11.06 0.38 12.10
N ALA A 63 12.07 -0.37 12.45
CA ALA A 63 13.21 -0.59 11.55
C ALA A 63 12.86 -1.62 10.46
N PHE A 64 13.32 -1.38 9.24
CA PHE A 64 13.21 -2.34 8.15
C PHE A 64 13.75 -3.71 8.54
N GLY A 65 12.95 -4.75 8.35
CA GLY A 65 13.28 -6.13 8.69
C GLY A 65 13.23 -6.43 10.18
N SER A 66 12.72 -5.54 11.02
CA SER A 66 12.37 -5.82 12.40
C SER A 66 11.14 -6.74 12.48
N ARG A 67 10.76 -7.13 13.69
CA ARG A 67 9.57 -7.96 13.90
C ARG A 67 8.27 -7.25 13.49
N GLU A 68 8.25 -5.94 13.62
CA GLU A 68 7.11 -5.08 13.30
C GLU A 68 6.99 -4.81 11.80
N ASP A 69 8.08 -4.99 11.05
CA ASP A 69 8.08 -4.90 9.60
C ASP A 69 7.55 -6.20 8.98
N TRP A 70 6.24 -6.21 8.73
CA TRP A 70 5.54 -7.36 8.17
C TRP A 70 6.16 -7.86 6.87
N THR A 71 6.35 -6.97 5.90
CA THR A 71 6.92 -7.34 4.59
C THR A 71 8.37 -7.75 4.70
N GLY A 72 9.17 -7.07 5.53
CA GLY A 72 10.56 -7.46 5.76
C GLY A 72 10.68 -8.85 6.39
N ALA A 73 9.84 -9.18 7.37
CA ALA A 73 9.79 -10.51 7.97
C ALA A 73 9.37 -11.59 6.97
N LEU A 74 8.38 -11.29 6.14
CA LEU A 74 7.91 -12.17 5.06
C LEU A 74 9.02 -12.42 4.04
N LEU A 75 9.69 -11.39 3.54
CA LEU A 75 10.75 -11.51 2.54
C LEU A 75 11.96 -12.29 3.06
N LYS A 76 12.31 -12.12 4.34
CA LYS A 76 13.40 -12.89 4.97
C LYS A 76 13.16 -14.39 4.96
N THR A 77 11.90 -14.79 5.12
CA THR A 77 11.55 -16.21 5.35
C THR A 77 10.98 -16.86 4.09
N SER A 78 10.30 -16.09 3.24
CA SER A 78 9.42 -16.64 2.21
C SER A 78 9.74 -16.19 0.80
N ALA A 79 10.82 -15.45 0.55
CA ALA A 79 11.12 -14.92 -0.79
C ALA A 79 11.18 -15.98 -1.90
N GLY A 80 11.49 -17.24 -1.58
CA GLY A 80 11.46 -18.36 -2.52
C GLY A 80 10.07 -18.94 -2.78
N HIS A 81 9.05 -18.48 -2.06
CA HIS A 81 7.67 -18.94 -2.13
C HIS A 81 6.71 -17.85 -2.58
N ILE A 82 7.24 -16.74 -3.09
CA ILE A 82 6.48 -15.55 -3.50
C ILE A 82 6.78 -15.22 -4.95
N ASP A 83 5.76 -15.08 -5.77
CA ASP A 83 5.87 -14.54 -7.13
C ASP A 83 5.42 -13.07 -7.14
N TYR A 84 4.40 -12.75 -6.34
CA TYR A 84 3.87 -11.40 -6.19
C TYR A 84 3.71 -11.01 -4.73
N LEU A 85 4.08 -9.78 -4.42
CA LEU A 85 3.79 -9.13 -3.15
C LEU A 85 2.47 -8.37 -3.28
N GLY A 86 1.42 -8.86 -2.63
CA GLY A 86 0.08 -8.26 -2.63
C GLY A 86 0.03 -7.02 -1.75
N GLU A 87 -0.47 -5.92 -2.28
CA GLU A 87 -0.55 -4.65 -1.58
C GLU A 87 -1.93 -4.04 -1.72
N HIS A 88 -2.52 -3.68 -0.57
CA HIS A 88 -3.78 -2.96 -0.52
C HIS A 88 -3.55 -1.52 -0.07
N PHE A 89 -4.17 -0.56 -0.72
CA PHE A 89 -4.14 0.82 -0.26
C PHE A 89 -5.40 1.59 -0.62
N TYR A 90 -5.89 2.32 0.36
CA TYR A 90 -7.02 3.22 0.22
C TYR A 90 -6.65 4.57 0.80
N GLY A 91 -7.17 5.64 0.24
CA GLY A 91 -6.93 6.97 0.73
C GLY A 91 -8.12 7.89 0.56
N TYR A 92 -8.13 8.95 1.34
CA TYR A 92 -9.13 10.02 1.29
C TYR A 92 -8.43 11.29 0.79
N PRO A 93 -8.32 11.49 -0.54
CA PRO A 93 -7.55 12.61 -1.09
C PRO A 93 -8.09 13.98 -0.68
N ASN A 94 -9.33 14.07 -0.24
CA ASN A 94 -9.93 15.31 0.26
C ASN A 94 -9.62 15.61 1.73
N LEU A 95 -9.11 14.64 2.50
CA LEU A 95 -8.91 14.81 3.94
C LEU A 95 -7.44 14.90 4.32
N VAL A 96 -7.18 15.64 5.37
CA VAL A 96 -5.91 15.64 6.11
C VAL A 96 -6.20 15.45 7.59
N ILE A 97 -5.20 15.06 8.35
CA ILE A 97 -5.34 15.02 9.79
C ILE A 97 -4.91 16.35 10.40
N ASP A 98 -5.72 16.87 11.26
CA ASP A 98 -5.33 17.87 12.23
C ASP A 98 -4.72 17.14 13.44
N LEU A 99 -3.40 17.19 13.54
CA LEU A 99 -2.67 16.50 14.61
C LEU A 99 -2.96 17.07 16.00
N ALA A 100 -3.26 18.37 16.09
CA ALA A 100 -3.59 19.01 17.36
C ALA A 100 -4.97 18.60 17.86
N ALA A 101 -5.92 18.48 16.95
CA ALA A 101 -7.29 18.08 17.25
C ALA A 101 -7.52 16.56 17.13
N GLU A 102 -6.52 15.79 16.70
CA GLU A 102 -6.57 14.33 16.47
C GLU A 102 -7.77 13.89 15.63
N ARG A 103 -8.12 14.65 14.61
CA ARG A 103 -9.28 14.38 13.75
C ARG A 103 -8.98 14.67 12.28
N PHE A 104 -9.76 14.04 11.41
CA PHE A 104 -9.76 14.39 9.99
C PHE A 104 -10.47 15.72 9.77
N VAL A 105 -9.88 16.53 8.89
CA VAL A 105 -10.45 17.79 8.39
C VAL A 105 -10.40 17.80 6.88
N GLU A 106 -11.29 18.56 6.23
CA GLU A 106 -11.19 18.81 4.80
C GLU A 106 -9.91 19.59 4.52
N SER A 107 -9.17 19.14 3.51
CA SER A 107 -8.01 19.85 3.03
C SER A 107 -8.42 21.09 2.22
N ASP A 108 -7.79 22.20 2.43
CA ASP A 108 -7.91 23.43 1.66
C ASP A 108 -6.93 23.51 0.49
N GLU A 109 -6.07 22.50 0.34
CA GLU A 109 -5.08 22.45 -0.72
C GLU A 109 -5.70 22.46 -2.12
N PRO A 110 -4.93 22.92 -3.13
CA PRO A 110 -5.35 22.83 -4.53
C PRO A 110 -5.68 21.40 -4.97
N LEU A 111 -6.64 21.24 -5.87
CA LEU A 111 -7.11 19.97 -6.39
C LEU A 111 -5.97 19.05 -6.86
N ALA A 112 -4.96 19.63 -7.54
CA ALA A 112 -3.81 18.87 -8.02
C ALA A 112 -2.98 18.23 -6.91
N LEU A 113 -2.82 18.89 -5.77
CA LEU A 113 -2.11 18.35 -4.62
C LEU A 113 -2.93 17.25 -3.93
N LYS A 114 -4.22 17.49 -3.74
CA LYS A 114 -5.15 16.46 -3.21
C LYS A 114 -5.10 15.19 -4.06
N ALA A 115 -5.16 15.32 -5.38
CA ALA A 115 -5.17 14.18 -6.29
C ALA A 115 -3.86 13.37 -6.25
N ARG A 116 -2.74 13.99 -5.95
CA ARG A 116 -1.43 13.32 -5.91
C ARG A 116 -1.21 12.44 -4.68
N ARG A 117 -1.94 12.64 -3.61
CA ARG A 117 -1.68 11.97 -2.33
C ARG A 117 -1.63 10.45 -2.44
N LEU A 118 -2.61 9.85 -3.10
CA LEU A 118 -2.66 8.40 -3.25
C LEU A 118 -1.55 7.87 -4.17
N ALA A 119 -1.22 8.61 -5.22
CA ALA A 119 -0.11 8.29 -6.11
C ALA A 119 1.25 8.36 -5.37
N ASN A 120 1.43 9.33 -4.48
CA ASN A 120 2.65 9.42 -3.66
C ASN A 120 2.81 8.19 -2.76
N ARG A 121 1.72 7.62 -2.24
CA ARG A 121 1.80 6.38 -1.44
C ARG A 121 2.32 5.21 -2.25
N VAL A 122 1.93 5.10 -3.51
CA VAL A 122 2.48 4.09 -4.44
C VAL A 122 3.97 4.30 -4.62
N GLN A 123 4.40 5.52 -4.87
CA GLN A 123 5.82 5.87 -4.97
C GLN A 123 6.60 5.46 -3.72
N PHE A 124 6.09 5.74 -2.51
CA PHE A 124 6.75 5.36 -1.26
C PHE A 124 6.90 3.85 -1.09
N LYS A 125 5.96 3.06 -1.59
CA LYS A 125 6.09 1.58 -1.58
C LYS A 125 7.27 1.13 -2.44
N PHE A 126 7.48 1.72 -3.60
CA PHE A 126 8.65 1.41 -4.44
C PHE A 126 9.96 1.87 -3.81
N GLU A 127 9.99 3.05 -3.19
CA GLU A 127 11.17 3.49 -2.44
C GLU A 127 11.48 2.55 -1.27
N ALA A 128 10.47 2.06 -0.58
CA ALA A 128 10.64 1.06 0.48
C ALA A 128 11.15 -0.27 -0.08
N TRP A 129 10.68 -0.68 -1.27
CA TRP A 129 11.20 -1.86 -1.96
C TRP A 129 12.69 -1.72 -2.27
N ASP A 130 13.12 -0.57 -2.76
CA ASP A 130 14.54 -0.28 -2.97
C ASP A 130 15.38 -0.42 -1.69
N GLU A 131 14.84 -0.02 -0.55
CA GLU A 131 15.47 -0.24 0.75
C GLU A 131 15.58 -1.73 1.10
N TYR A 132 14.56 -2.54 0.80
CA TYR A 132 14.65 -4.00 0.96
C TYR A 132 15.73 -4.59 0.06
N LEU A 133 15.81 -4.18 -1.21
CA LEU A 133 16.86 -4.66 -2.13
C LEU A 133 18.28 -4.30 -1.66
N LYS A 134 18.46 -3.15 -1.01
CA LYS A 134 19.76 -2.76 -0.42
C LYS A 134 20.10 -3.62 0.78
N ARG A 135 19.14 -3.91 1.65
CA ARG A 135 19.36 -4.63 2.92
C ARG A 135 19.32 -6.14 2.77
N MET A 136 18.64 -6.63 1.75
CA MET A 136 18.48 -8.04 1.42
C MET A 136 18.86 -8.27 -0.05
N PRO A 137 20.17 -8.20 -0.41
CA PRO A 137 20.62 -8.25 -1.80
C PRO A 137 20.18 -9.51 -2.59
N TYR A 138 19.95 -10.62 -1.90
CA TYR A 138 19.45 -11.87 -2.51
C TYR A 138 18.06 -11.72 -3.16
N LEU A 139 17.31 -10.67 -2.83
CA LEU A 139 16.02 -10.39 -3.46
C LEU A 139 16.19 -9.98 -4.92
N LYS A 140 17.36 -9.47 -5.33
CA LYS A 140 17.66 -9.10 -6.72
C LYS A 140 17.62 -10.30 -7.67
N ASP A 141 17.89 -11.49 -7.15
CA ASP A 141 17.87 -12.74 -7.89
C ASP A 141 16.46 -13.37 -7.90
N ARG A 142 15.48 -12.68 -7.31
CA ARG A 142 14.08 -13.10 -7.28
C ARG A 142 13.25 -12.21 -8.20
N SER A 143 12.39 -12.82 -8.99
CA SER A 143 11.49 -12.10 -9.89
C SER A 143 10.19 -11.67 -9.20
N ILE A 144 10.27 -11.24 -7.92
CA ILE A 144 9.09 -10.79 -7.17
C ILE A 144 8.62 -9.46 -7.73
N LYS A 145 7.32 -9.38 -8.07
CA LYS A 145 6.65 -8.16 -8.50
C LYS A 145 5.56 -7.75 -7.53
N PHE A 146 5.09 -6.53 -7.64
CA PHE A 146 3.92 -6.07 -6.89
C PHE A 146 2.62 -6.51 -7.57
N ALA A 147 1.68 -6.95 -6.74
CA ALA A 147 0.27 -7.08 -7.09
C ALA A 147 -0.52 -6.07 -6.24
N PHE A 148 -0.91 -4.96 -6.84
CA PHE A 148 -1.85 -4.03 -6.23
C PHE A 148 -3.26 -4.60 -6.46
N ASP A 149 -3.60 -5.61 -5.71
CA ASP A 149 -4.80 -6.42 -5.92
C ASP A 149 -6.06 -5.79 -5.29
N GLU A 150 -5.88 -4.76 -4.46
CA GLU A 150 -6.99 -3.98 -3.92
C GLU A 150 -6.58 -2.52 -3.65
N TRP A 151 -7.14 -1.58 -4.40
CA TRP A 151 -6.88 -0.16 -4.20
C TRP A 151 -8.03 0.72 -4.71
N SER A 152 -8.21 1.87 -4.09
CA SER A 152 -9.15 2.88 -4.57
C SER A 152 -8.97 4.20 -3.83
N PRO A 153 -9.12 5.35 -4.49
CA PRO A 153 -9.44 6.59 -3.79
C PRO A 153 -10.83 6.46 -3.19
N ARG A 154 -10.98 6.88 -1.96
CA ARG A 154 -12.26 6.97 -1.27
C ARG A 154 -12.53 8.41 -0.92
N HIS A 155 -13.77 8.78 -0.96
CA HIS A 155 -14.21 10.08 -0.49
C HIS A 155 -14.95 9.92 0.84
N ARG A 156 -14.61 10.74 1.81
CA ARG A 156 -15.29 10.76 3.10
C ARG A 156 -15.63 12.19 3.48
N SER A 157 -16.88 12.44 3.82
CA SER A 157 -17.29 13.68 4.45
C SER A 157 -16.95 13.67 5.94
N VAL A 158 -16.37 14.74 6.45
CA VAL A 158 -16.15 14.91 7.89
C VAL A 158 -17.46 15.14 8.65
N THR A 159 -18.50 15.60 7.96
CA THR A 159 -19.84 15.82 8.54
C THR A 159 -20.72 14.58 8.53
N GLY A 160 -20.29 13.49 7.87
CA GLY A 160 -21.08 12.28 7.71
C GLY A 160 -22.16 12.36 6.61
N ASP A 161 -22.31 13.50 5.94
CA ASP A 161 -23.24 13.68 4.83
C ASP A 161 -22.70 13.03 3.56
N ARG A 162 -23.38 11.99 3.08
CA ARG A 162 -23.00 11.26 1.88
C ARG A 162 -23.13 12.09 0.60
N ALA A 163 -24.03 13.06 0.58
CA ALA A 163 -24.25 13.89 -0.60
C ALA A 163 -23.11 14.87 -0.86
N SER A 164 -22.48 15.37 0.20
CA SER A 164 -21.28 16.22 0.11
C SER A 164 -19.99 15.43 -0.15
N ALA A 165 -20.09 14.10 -0.11
CA ALA A 165 -18.94 13.21 -0.19
C ALA A 165 -18.51 12.86 -1.63
N SER A 166 -19.17 13.37 -2.65
CA SER A 166 -18.85 13.06 -4.05
C SER A 166 -17.99 14.16 -4.68
N HIS A 167 -16.73 13.86 -4.94
CA HIS A 167 -15.85 14.68 -5.77
C HIS A 167 -15.39 13.88 -7.00
N PRO A 168 -16.23 13.70 -8.02
CA PRO A 168 -15.90 12.84 -9.17
C PRO A 168 -14.62 13.26 -9.87
N MET A 169 -14.39 14.57 -10.02
CA MET A 169 -13.18 15.09 -10.64
C MET A 169 -11.93 14.77 -9.81
N LEU A 170 -11.98 14.91 -8.49
CA LEU A 170 -10.87 14.57 -7.62
C LEU A 170 -10.55 13.06 -7.71
N ASN A 171 -11.57 12.21 -7.66
CA ASN A 171 -11.39 10.77 -7.78
C ASN A 171 -10.83 10.38 -9.15
N ALA A 172 -11.35 10.97 -10.24
CA ALA A 172 -10.84 10.71 -11.59
C ALA A 172 -9.37 11.10 -11.75
N LEU A 173 -8.99 12.29 -11.27
CA LEU A 173 -7.60 12.74 -11.28
C LEU A 173 -6.70 11.87 -10.39
N THR A 174 -7.17 11.49 -9.21
CA THR A 174 -6.43 10.60 -8.31
C THR A 174 -6.18 9.24 -8.96
N ASN A 175 -7.21 8.63 -9.57
CA ASN A 175 -7.07 7.38 -10.29
C ASN A 175 -6.05 7.50 -11.43
N ALA A 176 -6.15 8.55 -12.26
CA ALA A 176 -5.23 8.78 -13.35
C ALA A 176 -3.77 8.89 -12.86
N LEU A 177 -3.53 9.60 -11.77
CA LEU A 177 -2.18 9.75 -11.20
C LEU A 177 -1.66 8.44 -10.60
N VAL A 178 -2.51 7.63 -9.96
CA VAL A 178 -2.13 6.30 -9.49
C VAL A 178 -1.75 5.39 -10.65
N TYR A 179 -2.54 5.37 -11.73
CA TYR A 179 -2.17 4.61 -12.93
C TYR A 179 -0.85 5.10 -13.54
N HIS A 180 -0.58 6.40 -13.53
CA HIS A 180 0.70 6.91 -13.99
C HIS A 180 1.87 6.39 -13.15
N GLU A 181 1.72 6.24 -11.83
CA GLU A 181 2.76 5.61 -11.01
C GLU A 181 2.93 4.13 -11.34
N PHE A 182 1.85 3.39 -11.55
CA PHE A 182 1.96 1.99 -12.01
C PHE A 182 2.68 1.87 -13.36
N PHE A 183 2.42 2.76 -14.29
CA PHE A 183 3.10 2.77 -15.58
C PHE A 183 4.58 3.15 -15.47
N ARG A 184 4.94 4.09 -14.60
CA ARG A 184 6.35 4.44 -14.34
C ARG A 184 7.15 3.29 -13.78
N HIS A 185 6.49 2.41 -13.04
CA HIS A 185 7.08 1.24 -12.39
C HIS A 185 6.58 -0.08 -13.01
N SER A 186 6.28 -0.07 -14.30
CA SER A 186 5.72 -1.23 -15.00
C SER A 186 6.64 -2.47 -15.01
N ASP A 187 7.93 -2.28 -14.83
CA ASP A 187 8.90 -3.35 -14.61
C ASP A 187 8.68 -4.08 -13.27
N MET A 188 8.13 -3.40 -12.28
CA MET A 188 7.88 -3.93 -10.93
C MET A 188 6.41 -4.28 -10.68
N VAL A 189 5.48 -3.68 -11.42
CA VAL A 189 4.03 -3.95 -11.26
C VAL A 189 3.63 -5.12 -12.15
N GLY A 190 3.23 -6.23 -11.54
CA GLY A 190 2.73 -7.40 -12.28
C GLY A 190 1.21 -7.41 -12.41
N LEU A 191 0.51 -6.81 -11.44
CA LEU A 191 -0.95 -6.76 -11.39
C LEU A 191 -1.40 -5.48 -10.70
N ALA A 192 -2.45 -4.83 -11.22
CA ALA A 192 -3.14 -3.74 -10.54
C ALA A 192 -4.64 -3.82 -10.80
N VAL A 193 -5.42 -4.00 -9.74
CA VAL A 193 -6.88 -4.21 -9.79
C VAL A 193 -7.56 -3.17 -8.91
N ALA A 194 -8.29 -2.23 -9.52
CA ALA A 194 -9.06 -1.26 -8.77
C ALA A 194 -10.28 -1.92 -8.11
N THR A 195 -10.48 -1.64 -6.82
CA THR A 195 -11.59 -2.20 -6.05
C THR A 195 -12.91 -1.53 -6.41
N GLY A 196 -13.94 -2.35 -6.61
CA GLY A 196 -15.31 -1.88 -6.80
C GLY A 196 -15.79 -1.82 -8.25
N GLY A 197 -14.91 -2.00 -9.22
CA GLY A 197 -15.28 -2.00 -10.64
C GLY A 197 -15.83 -0.67 -11.15
N MET A 198 -16.30 -0.65 -12.40
CA MET A 198 -16.96 0.54 -12.98
C MET A 198 -18.31 0.78 -12.32
N GLY A 199 -18.55 1.99 -11.88
CA GLY A 199 -19.78 2.38 -11.18
C GLY A 199 -19.81 2.07 -9.68
N GLY A 200 -18.73 1.50 -9.14
CA GLY A 200 -18.59 1.22 -7.71
C GLY A 200 -17.83 2.32 -6.95
N VAL A 201 -16.90 1.91 -6.12
CA VAL A 201 -16.13 2.82 -5.25
C VAL A 201 -15.16 3.72 -6.04
N SER A 202 -14.83 3.34 -7.26
CA SER A 202 -13.85 4.04 -8.11
C SER A 202 -14.46 5.11 -9.00
N THR A 203 -15.77 5.32 -8.96
CA THR A 203 -16.50 6.33 -9.73
C THR A 203 -17.13 7.39 -8.86
#